data_60c7e85c9bcf1137882f628ce3c47db6
#
_entry.id   60c7e85c9bcf1137882f628ce3c47db6
#
_cell.length_a   1.000
_cell.length_b   1.000
_cell.length_c   1.000
_cell.angle_alpha   90.00
_cell.angle_beta   90.00
_cell.angle_gamma   90.00
#
_symmetry.space_group_name_H-M   'P 1'
#
loop_
_entity.id
_entity.type
_entity.pdbx_description
1 polymer ?
#
loop_
_entity_poly.entity_id
_entity_poly.type
_entity_poly.pdbx_seq_one_letter_code
_entity_poly.pdbx_strand_id
1 'polypeptide(L)'
;MRLFMVFAVYLLLIGKPSTAADGPRKGTMVPRFDAAVEKAVAYLRGAVGKNRPHGGHEVLAAYALVKSGVPKEDPYVAQAIAAAVERSGHTQYQPVSAYDHIYGSGVDSMLLADIDGSLYLPNLQAIADYVQSVQRADGSWSDGPQQPGDVSMSQYGVLALWACQRAGCKVAPAAVDRAADFLMKNGNPDGGWGYRPGTKAGPGGGASTHNMTMAGGGALGICRLMLHGLRSPPKPDKKKEEVLPGGLRKLDPLGEANQYGSVFPDYKPQVAASALDARVDRAFAWNLTNFQPVSRVEHNLYYYYCLERAAAVGDLGKINGEDWFVVYGDGLLALQGPDGGFNTFTGAVDGTSLALLYFMRSTDQILKKMYGLGQQLADRGNPFGDKKVKEPTELDRLIQDISNMDFDKLDETPVEVADEIVRSVLAIDDPEKLVGQEQQLKSLMKHPNAKVRSAAVWALGRTGDFKLIPLLLEGIRDPSVDVNIEAIQALRFISRKPQGFGETLAPFASLGTEAQIAAASPEERLRLATPWREKALKDWSNWYFGVRPFEDRGGLDELQLAVPLRR
;
A
#
# COMPACT_ATOMS: atom_id res chain seq x y z
N MET A 1 -47.02 17.16 -38.66
CA MET A 1 -47.36 17.34 -37.25
C MET A 1 -47.30 15.97 -36.53
N ARG A 2 -46.18 15.30 -36.57
CA ARG A 2 -45.86 14.06 -35.81
C ARG A 2 -44.33 13.89 -35.71
N LEU A 3 -43.63 14.87 -35.17
CA LEU A 3 -42.18 14.76 -34.93
C LEU A 3 -41.71 15.58 -33.71
N PHE A 4 -42.59 15.82 -32.73
CA PHE A 4 -42.23 16.61 -31.53
C PHE A 4 -42.60 15.95 -30.20
N MET A 5 -42.77 14.61 -30.19
CA MET A 5 -43.19 13.88 -28.97
C MET A 5 -42.27 12.77 -28.51
N VAL A 6 -41.01 12.72 -28.96
CA VAL A 6 -40.01 11.73 -28.52
C VAL A 6 -38.88 12.32 -27.66
N PHE A 7 -38.81 13.66 -27.52
CA PHE A 7 -37.74 14.32 -26.79
C PHE A 7 -38.11 14.69 -25.33
N ALA A 8 -39.30 14.42 -24.85
CA ALA A 8 -39.77 14.81 -23.51
C ALA A 8 -39.73 13.69 -22.45
N VAL A 9 -39.32 12.46 -22.79
CA VAL A 9 -39.24 11.35 -21.82
C VAL A 9 -37.83 10.99 -21.38
N TYR A 10 -36.79 11.62 -21.98
CA TYR A 10 -35.37 11.36 -21.61
C TYR A 10 -34.82 12.32 -20.56
N LEU A 11 -35.61 13.25 -20.02
CA LEU A 11 -35.14 14.28 -19.07
C LEU A 11 -35.63 14.07 -17.61
N LEU A 12 -36.19 12.90 -17.28
CA LEU A 12 -36.68 12.60 -15.93
C LEU A 12 -36.02 11.35 -15.29
N LEU A 13 -34.88 10.91 -15.83
CA LEU A 13 -33.99 9.92 -15.22
C LEU A 13 -32.58 10.50 -14.97
N ILE A 14 -32.50 11.80 -14.64
CA ILE A 14 -31.35 12.26 -13.86
C ILE A 14 -31.63 11.76 -12.44
N GLY A 15 -31.23 10.52 -12.22
CA GLY A 15 -31.14 9.93 -10.90
C GLY A 15 -30.38 10.91 -10.00
N LYS A 16 -30.89 11.11 -8.77
CA LYS A 16 -30.13 11.74 -7.69
C LYS A 16 -28.68 11.27 -7.79
N PRO A 17 -27.67 12.15 -7.61
CA PRO A 17 -26.30 11.70 -7.58
C PRO A 17 -26.26 10.56 -6.58
N SER A 18 -25.91 9.38 -7.07
CA SER A 18 -25.60 8.22 -6.24
C SER A 18 -24.54 8.75 -5.27
N THR A 19 -24.88 8.80 -3.99
CA THR A 19 -23.87 8.87 -2.95
C THR A 19 -23.08 7.58 -3.16
N ALA A 20 -21.94 7.68 -3.86
CA ALA A 20 -21.01 6.59 -4.00
C ALA A 20 -20.81 6.04 -2.59
N ALA A 21 -21.14 4.77 -2.39
CA ALA A 21 -20.98 4.11 -1.11
C ALA A 21 -19.51 4.34 -0.70
N ASP A 22 -19.32 5.13 0.36
CA ASP A 22 -18.02 5.29 0.98
C ASP A 22 -17.62 3.89 1.45
N GLY A 23 -16.64 3.29 0.79
CA GLY A 23 -16.00 2.09 1.30
C GLY A 23 -15.43 2.39 2.70
N PRO A 24 -15.21 1.40 3.56
CA PRO A 24 -14.72 1.63 4.91
C PRO A 24 -13.42 2.42 4.84
N ARG A 25 -13.43 3.64 5.39
CA ARG A 25 -12.25 4.52 5.43
C ARG A 25 -11.23 3.89 6.37
N LYS A 26 -9.98 3.89 5.96
CA LYS A 26 -8.88 3.50 6.86
C LYS A 26 -8.85 4.48 8.02
N GLY A 27 -9.05 3.98 9.24
CA GLY A 27 -8.99 4.80 10.44
C GLY A 27 -7.56 5.19 10.80
N THR A 28 -7.39 6.32 11.49
CA THR A 28 -6.09 6.77 12.02
C THR A 28 -5.71 6.05 13.32
N MET A 29 -6.57 5.19 13.84
CA MET A 29 -6.53 4.59 15.18
C MET A 29 -6.67 5.60 16.34
N VAL A 30 -6.96 6.87 16.04
CA VAL A 30 -7.18 7.95 17.01
C VAL A 30 -8.52 8.61 16.67
N PRO A 31 -9.60 8.35 17.43
CA PRO A 31 -10.97 8.75 17.05
C PRO A 31 -11.15 10.24 16.72
N ARG A 32 -10.45 11.13 17.44
CA ARG A 32 -10.50 12.58 17.14
C ARG A 32 -9.86 12.95 15.82
N PHE A 33 -8.85 12.19 15.39
CA PHE A 33 -8.21 12.38 14.07
C PHE A 33 -9.08 11.83 12.95
N ASP A 34 -9.79 10.72 13.18
CA ASP A 34 -10.75 10.17 12.22
C ASP A 34 -11.85 11.18 11.90
N ALA A 35 -12.40 11.84 12.92
CA ALA A 35 -13.38 12.91 12.73
C ALA A 35 -12.81 14.12 11.96
N ALA A 36 -11.53 14.45 12.18
CA ALA A 36 -10.86 15.52 11.43
C ALA A 36 -10.63 15.13 9.96
N VAL A 37 -10.22 13.88 9.71
CA VAL A 37 -10.04 13.34 8.35
C VAL A 37 -11.36 13.36 7.57
N GLU A 38 -12.48 12.95 8.18
CA GLU A 38 -13.79 12.99 7.54
C GLU A 38 -14.17 14.41 7.09
N LYS A 39 -14.02 15.39 7.97
CA LYS A 39 -14.28 16.79 7.64
C LYS A 39 -13.34 17.31 6.54
N ALA A 40 -12.04 16.98 6.62
CA ALA A 40 -11.05 17.39 5.65
C ALA A 40 -11.30 16.79 4.25
N VAL A 41 -11.67 15.51 4.17
CA VAL A 41 -12.07 14.84 2.92
C VAL A 41 -13.32 15.50 2.33
N ALA A 42 -14.34 15.78 3.15
CA ALA A 42 -15.55 16.45 2.70
C ALA A 42 -15.24 17.88 2.18
N TYR A 43 -14.41 18.63 2.91
CA TYR A 43 -13.93 19.94 2.49
C TYR A 43 -13.21 19.87 1.14
N LEU A 44 -12.23 18.97 1.02
CA LEU A 44 -11.39 18.86 -0.18
C LEU A 44 -12.23 18.50 -1.41
N ARG A 45 -13.13 17.53 -1.31
CA ARG A 45 -14.07 17.17 -2.40
C ARG A 45 -14.97 18.35 -2.81
N GLY A 46 -15.40 19.18 -1.86
CA GLY A 46 -16.19 20.38 -2.14
C GLY A 46 -15.38 21.52 -2.78
N ALA A 47 -14.11 21.66 -2.37
CA ALA A 47 -13.23 22.73 -2.82
C ALA A 47 -12.67 22.49 -4.24
N VAL A 48 -12.25 21.25 -4.55
CA VAL A 48 -11.65 20.92 -5.85
C VAL A 48 -12.63 21.04 -7.02
N GLY A 49 -13.93 20.90 -6.79
CA GLY A 49 -14.96 21.11 -7.82
C GLY A 49 -15.16 22.57 -8.23
N LYS A 50 -14.76 23.52 -7.38
CA LYS A 50 -14.97 24.97 -7.58
C LYS A 50 -13.73 25.70 -8.11
N ASN A 51 -12.56 25.33 -7.61
CA ASN A 51 -11.29 25.94 -7.96
C ASN A 51 -10.34 24.82 -8.37
N ARG A 52 -10.05 24.71 -9.65
CA ARG A 52 -9.02 23.78 -10.12
C ARG A 52 -7.65 24.32 -9.69
N PRO A 53 -6.91 23.60 -8.84
CA PRO A 53 -5.55 23.97 -8.52
C PRO A 53 -4.69 24.00 -9.79
N HIS A 54 -3.69 24.87 -9.83
CA HIS A 54 -2.76 24.92 -10.94
C HIS A 54 -1.59 23.95 -10.73
N GLY A 55 -1.17 23.27 -11.78
CA GLY A 55 0.02 22.43 -11.78
C GLY A 55 -0.11 21.15 -10.93
N GLY A 56 0.93 20.82 -10.19
CA GLY A 56 0.97 19.63 -9.33
C GLY A 56 0.01 19.62 -8.15
N HIS A 57 -0.60 20.75 -7.81
CA HIS A 57 -1.52 20.88 -6.66
C HIS A 57 -2.79 20.04 -6.82
N GLU A 58 -3.34 19.93 -8.03
CA GLU A 58 -4.50 19.08 -8.29
C GLU A 58 -4.20 17.60 -8.01
N VAL A 59 -2.99 17.16 -8.36
CA VAL A 59 -2.56 15.78 -8.16
C VAL A 59 -2.25 15.53 -6.68
N LEU A 60 -1.73 16.52 -5.95
CA LEU A 60 -1.53 16.43 -4.50
C LEU A 60 -2.86 16.20 -3.77
N ALA A 61 -3.91 16.93 -4.15
CA ALA A 61 -5.24 16.76 -3.57
C ALA A 61 -5.83 15.38 -3.88
N ALA A 62 -5.69 14.91 -5.12
CA ALA A 62 -6.11 13.57 -5.52
C ALA A 62 -5.32 12.48 -4.76
N TYR A 63 -4.00 12.65 -4.61
CA TYR A 63 -3.17 11.74 -3.84
C TYR A 63 -3.60 11.66 -2.37
N ALA A 64 -3.88 12.80 -1.75
CA ALA A 64 -4.39 12.85 -0.37
C ALA A 64 -5.75 12.16 -0.22
N LEU A 65 -6.66 12.35 -1.19
CA LEU A 65 -7.96 11.68 -1.22
C LEU A 65 -7.80 10.15 -1.35
N VAL A 66 -6.94 9.68 -2.26
CA VAL A 66 -6.64 8.24 -2.43
C VAL A 66 -6.06 7.64 -1.14
N LYS A 67 -5.12 8.33 -0.48
CA LYS A 67 -4.58 7.89 0.82
C LYS A 67 -5.63 7.83 1.91
N SER A 68 -6.67 8.66 1.82
CA SER A 68 -7.82 8.70 2.74
C SER A 68 -8.92 7.70 2.37
N GLY A 69 -8.70 6.82 1.38
CA GLY A 69 -9.62 5.76 0.99
C GLY A 69 -10.66 6.17 -0.06
N VAL A 70 -10.54 7.36 -0.66
CA VAL A 70 -11.40 7.74 -1.81
C VAL A 70 -11.01 6.90 -3.02
N PRO A 71 -11.97 6.24 -3.69
CA PRO A 71 -11.69 5.34 -4.79
C PRO A 71 -11.16 6.09 -6.02
N LYS A 72 -10.38 5.41 -6.85
CA LYS A 72 -9.79 5.98 -8.08
C LYS A 72 -10.83 6.37 -9.14
N GLU A 73 -12.03 5.85 -9.02
CA GLU A 73 -13.19 6.15 -9.85
C GLU A 73 -13.88 7.48 -9.47
N ASP A 74 -13.52 8.10 -8.34
CA ASP A 74 -13.99 9.44 -8.00
C ASP A 74 -13.64 10.40 -9.14
N PRO A 75 -14.58 11.23 -9.62
CA PRO A 75 -14.37 12.05 -10.82
C PRO A 75 -13.15 12.95 -10.75
N TYR A 76 -12.85 13.49 -9.57
CA TYR A 76 -11.67 14.34 -9.39
C TYR A 76 -10.38 13.53 -9.41
N VAL A 77 -10.36 12.40 -8.71
CA VAL A 77 -9.21 11.50 -8.69
C VAL A 77 -8.92 10.96 -10.09
N ALA A 78 -9.95 10.52 -10.82
CA ALA A 78 -9.83 10.06 -12.20
C ALA A 78 -9.27 11.16 -13.13
N GLN A 79 -9.71 12.41 -12.98
CA GLN A 79 -9.19 13.53 -13.75
C GLN A 79 -7.72 13.81 -13.43
N ALA A 80 -7.32 13.76 -12.18
CA ALA A 80 -5.92 13.95 -11.78
C ALA A 80 -5.01 12.83 -12.29
N ILE A 81 -5.49 11.58 -12.27
CA ILE A 81 -4.79 10.45 -12.90
C ILE A 81 -4.60 10.70 -14.41
N ALA A 82 -5.67 11.10 -15.11
CA ALA A 82 -5.60 11.39 -16.55
C ALA A 82 -4.60 12.50 -16.85
N ALA A 83 -4.57 13.58 -16.06
CA ALA A 83 -3.62 14.67 -16.20
C ALA A 83 -2.16 14.24 -15.95
N ALA A 84 -1.91 13.38 -14.95
CA ALA A 84 -0.58 12.82 -14.70
C ALA A 84 -0.12 11.88 -15.84
N VAL A 85 -1.05 11.07 -16.37
CA VAL A 85 -0.80 10.20 -17.54
C VAL A 85 -0.51 11.03 -18.79
N GLU A 86 -1.25 12.11 -19.04
CA GLU A 86 -1.01 13.01 -20.16
C GLU A 86 0.41 13.58 -20.10
N ARG A 87 0.81 14.17 -18.95
CA ARG A 87 2.17 14.73 -18.77
C ARG A 87 3.28 13.72 -18.94
N SER A 88 3.05 12.47 -18.59
CA SER A 88 4.04 11.37 -18.61
C SER A 88 3.87 10.41 -19.80
N GLY A 89 2.87 10.58 -20.64
CA GLY A 89 2.60 9.71 -21.81
C GLY A 89 3.45 10.00 -23.04
N HIS A 90 4.34 11.00 -22.97
CA HIS A 90 5.27 11.35 -24.04
C HIS A 90 6.64 10.68 -23.86
N THR A 91 7.50 10.78 -24.86
CA THR A 91 8.90 10.30 -24.78
C THR A 91 9.70 10.96 -23.65
N GLN A 92 9.27 12.13 -23.21
CA GLN A 92 9.77 12.84 -22.03
C GLN A 92 8.61 13.36 -21.21
N TYR A 93 8.75 13.30 -19.88
CA TYR A 93 7.80 13.92 -18.97
C TYR A 93 7.74 15.43 -19.22
N GLN A 94 6.52 15.97 -19.29
CA GLN A 94 6.25 17.39 -19.55
C GLN A 94 5.69 18.07 -18.30
N PRO A 95 6.52 18.74 -17.49
CA PRO A 95 6.05 19.45 -16.31
C PRO A 95 5.16 20.64 -16.70
N VAL A 96 4.19 20.96 -15.85
CA VAL A 96 3.27 22.10 -16.08
C VAL A 96 4.02 23.43 -16.09
N SER A 97 5.03 23.57 -15.25
CA SER A 97 5.89 24.75 -15.20
C SER A 97 7.34 24.36 -14.92
N ALA A 98 8.28 25.17 -15.40
CA ALA A 98 9.69 25.01 -15.11
C ALA A 98 10.00 25.27 -13.62
N TYR A 99 9.18 26.06 -12.94
CA TYR A 99 9.35 26.38 -11.52
C TYR A 99 8.95 25.21 -10.61
N ASP A 100 7.82 24.54 -10.93
CA ASP A 100 7.28 23.46 -10.10
C ASP A 100 7.62 22.06 -10.62
N HIS A 101 8.54 21.96 -11.56
CA HIS A 101 8.76 20.75 -12.35
C HIS A 101 9.06 19.50 -11.50
N ILE A 102 9.79 19.65 -10.40
CA ILE A 102 10.13 18.54 -9.49
C ILE A 102 8.98 18.24 -8.52
N TYR A 103 8.28 19.27 -8.04
CA TYR A 103 7.08 19.03 -7.21
C TYR A 103 6.02 18.26 -7.99
N GLY A 104 5.72 18.70 -9.22
CA GLY A 104 4.77 18.02 -10.10
C GLY A 104 5.15 16.59 -10.40
N SER A 105 6.39 16.35 -10.83
CA SER A 105 6.88 14.99 -11.13
C SER A 105 6.86 14.07 -9.90
N GLY A 106 7.17 14.62 -8.72
CA GLY A 106 7.11 13.90 -7.45
C GLY A 106 5.69 13.44 -7.11
N VAL A 107 4.72 14.34 -7.21
CA VAL A 107 3.32 14.02 -6.87
C VAL A 107 2.69 13.11 -7.93
N ASP A 108 2.94 13.35 -9.22
CA ASP A 108 2.48 12.48 -10.31
C ASP A 108 2.97 11.04 -10.11
N SER A 109 4.26 10.86 -9.81
CA SER A 109 4.83 9.54 -9.57
C SER A 109 4.25 8.84 -8.34
N MET A 110 4.04 9.58 -7.24
CA MET A 110 3.43 9.01 -6.03
C MET A 110 2.00 8.56 -6.28
N LEU A 111 1.19 9.37 -7.00
CA LEU A 111 -0.19 9.00 -7.32
C LEU A 111 -0.22 7.76 -8.22
N LEU A 112 0.46 7.77 -9.35
CA LEU A 112 0.42 6.66 -10.32
C LEU A 112 0.97 5.36 -9.73
N ALA A 113 2.06 5.42 -8.95
CA ALA A 113 2.64 4.24 -8.30
C ALA A 113 1.72 3.63 -7.23
N ASP A 114 0.95 4.44 -6.52
CA ASP A 114 0.05 3.95 -5.47
C ASP A 114 -1.29 3.46 -6.03
N ILE A 115 -1.76 4.00 -7.16
CA ILE A 115 -2.96 3.52 -7.85
C ILE A 115 -2.71 2.16 -8.50
N ASP A 116 -1.75 2.08 -9.42
CA ASP A 116 -1.34 0.82 -10.06
C ASP A 116 0.02 1.00 -10.76
N GLY A 117 1.11 0.75 -10.02
CA GLY A 117 2.46 0.92 -10.54
C GLY A 117 2.76 0.06 -11.77
N SER A 118 2.11 -1.10 -11.92
CA SER A 118 2.30 -1.98 -13.07
C SER A 118 1.60 -1.45 -14.31
N LEU A 119 0.37 -0.94 -14.16
CA LEU A 119 -0.40 -0.33 -15.25
C LEU A 119 0.30 0.90 -15.80
N TYR A 120 0.85 1.73 -14.92
CA TYR A 120 1.46 3.01 -15.27
C TYR A 120 2.99 2.94 -15.38
N LEU A 121 3.57 1.73 -15.52
CA LEU A 121 5.02 1.55 -15.57
C LEU A 121 5.71 2.40 -16.66
N PRO A 122 5.20 2.51 -17.91
CA PRO A 122 5.82 3.39 -18.92
C PRO A 122 5.80 4.87 -18.52
N ASN A 123 4.70 5.33 -17.93
CA ASN A 123 4.54 6.71 -17.45
C ASN A 123 5.53 7.01 -16.31
N LEU A 124 5.61 6.09 -15.35
CA LEU A 124 6.54 6.18 -14.23
C LEU A 124 8.00 6.13 -14.67
N GLN A 125 8.33 5.34 -15.71
CA GLN A 125 9.68 5.34 -16.28
C GLN A 125 10.02 6.69 -16.92
N ALA A 126 9.09 7.30 -17.68
CA ALA A 126 9.30 8.63 -18.25
C ALA A 126 9.53 9.71 -17.16
N ILE A 127 8.82 9.61 -16.02
CA ILE A 127 9.05 10.49 -14.87
C ILE A 127 10.44 10.21 -14.26
N ALA A 128 10.81 8.94 -14.05
CA ALA A 128 12.11 8.57 -13.50
C ALA A 128 13.26 9.08 -14.34
N ASP A 129 13.16 8.91 -15.67
CA ASP A 129 14.18 9.37 -16.62
C ASP A 129 14.29 10.90 -16.60
N TYR A 130 13.16 11.60 -16.58
CA TYR A 130 13.15 13.05 -16.46
C TYR A 130 13.80 13.54 -15.16
N VAL A 131 13.40 13.03 -14.02
CA VAL A 131 13.91 13.44 -12.70
C VAL A 131 15.43 13.19 -12.61
N GLN A 132 15.91 12.07 -13.17
CA GLN A 132 17.34 11.77 -13.23
C GLN A 132 18.09 12.72 -14.19
N SER A 133 17.48 13.07 -15.34
CA SER A 133 18.11 13.93 -16.34
C SER A 133 18.31 15.37 -15.87
N VAL A 134 17.43 15.85 -14.98
CA VAL A 134 17.50 17.23 -14.43
C VAL A 134 18.16 17.29 -13.06
N GLN A 135 18.68 16.16 -12.55
CA GLN A 135 19.49 16.14 -11.34
C GLN A 135 20.80 16.89 -11.57
N ARG A 136 21.13 17.79 -10.67
CA ARG A 136 22.36 18.60 -10.72
C ARG A 136 23.60 17.74 -10.44
N ALA A 137 24.75 18.25 -10.85
CA ALA A 137 26.03 17.58 -10.59
C ALA A 137 26.33 17.36 -9.11
N ASP A 138 25.83 18.26 -8.23
CA ASP A 138 25.95 18.16 -6.78
C ASP A 138 24.96 17.17 -6.14
N GLY A 139 24.09 16.55 -6.95
CA GLY A 139 23.09 15.59 -6.50
C GLY A 139 21.74 16.19 -6.10
N SER A 140 21.60 17.50 -6.10
CA SER A 140 20.38 18.22 -5.77
C SER A 140 19.43 18.41 -6.94
N TRP A 141 18.28 19.00 -6.67
CA TRP A 141 17.36 19.61 -7.62
C TRP A 141 17.09 21.06 -7.26
N SER A 142 16.69 21.87 -8.23
CA SER A 142 16.30 23.27 -8.03
C SER A 142 15.39 23.77 -9.16
N ASP A 143 14.77 24.94 -8.96
CA ASP A 143 13.87 25.62 -9.87
C ASP A 143 14.53 26.20 -11.14
N GLY A 144 15.82 25.99 -11.31
CA GLY A 144 16.54 26.40 -12.51
C GLY A 144 18.03 26.10 -12.44
N PRO A 145 18.71 26.04 -13.59
CA PRO A 145 20.12 25.64 -13.67
C PRO A 145 21.07 26.62 -12.98
N GLN A 146 20.69 27.87 -12.82
CA GLN A 146 21.49 28.92 -12.20
C GLN A 146 21.25 29.06 -10.69
N GLN A 147 20.20 28.41 -10.17
CA GLN A 147 19.87 28.46 -8.75
C GLN A 147 20.68 27.43 -7.96
N PRO A 148 21.06 27.70 -6.70
CA PRO A 148 21.66 26.67 -5.84
C PRO A 148 20.67 25.54 -5.61
N GLY A 149 21.18 24.37 -5.18
CA GLY A 149 20.35 23.22 -4.83
C GLY A 149 19.33 23.57 -3.74
N ASP A 150 18.11 23.09 -3.90
CA ASP A 150 17.00 23.33 -2.99
C ASP A 150 16.64 22.05 -2.26
N VAL A 151 16.61 22.06 -0.92
CA VAL A 151 16.32 20.90 -0.09
C VAL A 151 14.86 20.44 -0.27
N SER A 152 13.93 21.38 -0.43
CA SER A 152 12.51 21.07 -0.65
C SER A 152 12.31 20.34 -1.98
N MET A 153 12.88 20.83 -3.07
CA MET A 153 12.83 20.15 -4.37
C MET A 153 13.60 18.82 -4.34
N SER A 154 14.75 18.78 -3.70
CA SER A 154 15.55 17.54 -3.59
C SER A 154 14.75 16.45 -2.85
N GLN A 155 13.94 16.80 -1.86
CA GLN A 155 13.01 15.86 -1.24
C GLN A 155 12.03 15.27 -2.27
N TYR A 156 11.42 16.10 -3.12
CA TYR A 156 10.47 15.61 -4.14
C TYR A 156 11.15 14.82 -5.24
N GLY A 157 12.38 15.17 -5.61
CA GLY A 157 13.20 14.37 -6.51
C GLY A 157 13.46 12.96 -5.95
N VAL A 158 13.85 12.86 -4.68
CA VAL A 158 14.01 11.56 -3.99
C VAL A 158 12.69 10.79 -3.89
N LEU A 159 11.57 11.47 -3.62
CA LEU A 159 10.23 10.86 -3.59
C LEU A 159 9.83 10.29 -4.94
N ALA A 160 10.08 11.01 -6.02
CA ALA A 160 9.81 10.55 -7.38
C ALA A 160 10.62 9.28 -7.68
N LEU A 161 11.92 9.29 -7.42
CA LEU A 161 12.78 8.13 -7.64
C LEU A 161 12.33 6.92 -6.80
N TRP A 162 11.95 7.13 -5.56
CA TRP A 162 11.44 6.07 -4.69
C TRP A 162 10.10 5.51 -5.19
N ALA A 163 9.15 6.36 -5.57
CA ALA A 163 7.86 5.94 -6.11
C ALA A 163 8.03 5.11 -7.40
N CYS A 164 8.88 5.59 -8.32
CA CYS A 164 9.18 4.89 -9.57
C CYS A 164 9.89 3.55 -9.32
N GLN A 165 10.89 3.52 -8.43
CA GLN A 165 11.59 2.29 -8.08
C GLN A 165 10.65 1.23 -7.48
N ARG A 166 9.73 1.63 -6.59
CA ARG A 166 8.72 0.73 -6.02
C ARG A 166 7.77 0.13 -7.06
N ALA A 167 7.52 0.85 -8.13
CA ALA A 167 6.72 0.39 -9.26
C ALA A 167 7.49 -0.55 -10.21
N GLY A 168 8.80 -0.68 -10.04
CA GLY A 168 9.66 -1.52 -10.88
C GLY A 168 10.38 -0.76 -11.99
N CYS A 169 10.39 0.58 -11.97
CA CYS A 169 11.16 1.38 -12.93
C CYS A 169 12.67 1.25 -12.71
N LYS A 170 13.41 1.47 -13.79
CA LYS A 170 14.87 1.57 -13.77
C LYS A 170 15.28 2.92 -13.16
N VAL A 171 15.78 2.89 -11.94
CA VAL A 171 16.35 4.04 -11.24
C VAL A 171 17.84 3.75 -11.04
N ALA A 172 18.70 4.68 -11.47
CA ALA A 172 20.13 4.55 -11.29
C ALA A 172 20.49 4.72 -9.81
N PRO A 173 21.10 3.74 -9.15
CA PRO A 173 21.47 3.85 -7.73
C PRO A 173 22.41 5.04 -7.47
N ALA A 174 23.26 5.39 -8.43
CA ALA A 174 24.13 6.56 -8.35
C ALA A 174 23.36 7.89 -8.24
N ALA A 175 22.12 7.97 -8.76
CA ALA A 175 21.31 9.18 -8.60
C ALA A 175 20.82 9.33 -7.15
N VAL A 176 20.43 8.23 -6.51
CA VAL A 176 20.04 8.19 -5.10
C VAL A 176 21.24 8.48 -4.20
N ASP A 177 22.41 7.92 -4.52
CA ASP A 177 23.63 8.10 -3.75
C ASP A 177 24.15 9.56 -3.81
N ARG A 178 24.09 10.21 -4.99
CA ARG A 178 24.38 11.64 -5.11
C ARG A 178 23.42 12.51 -4.33
N ALA A 179 22.12 12.17 -4.29
CA ALA A 179 21.14 12.90 -3.49
C ALA A 179 21.45 12.75 -1.98
N ALA A 180 21.82 11.56 -1.53
CA ALA A 180 22.26 11.32 -0.17
C ALA A 180 23.51 12.15 0.17
N ASP A 181 24.51 12.15 -0.71
CA ASP A 181 25.75 12.92 -0.53
C ASP A 181 25.47 14.44 -0.45
N PHE A 182 24.60 14.96 -1.32
CA PHE A 182 24.16 16.36 -1.25
C PHE A 182 23.56 16.68 0.12
N LEU A 183 22.62 15.89 0.61
CA LEU A 183 21.96 16.10 1.90
C LEU A 183 22.95 15.96 3.07
N MET A 184 23.89 15.03 2.99
CA MET A 184 24.95 14.86 4.00
C MET A 184 25.87 16.07 4.09
N LYS A 185 26.35 16.56 2.96
CA LYS A 185 27.30 17.68 2.87
C LYS A 185 26.70 19.03 3.19
N ASN A 186 25.42 19.21 2.95
CA ASN A 186 24.72 20.48 3.07
C ASN A 186 23.81 20.58 4.30
N GLY A 187 23.91 19.64 5.22
CA GLY A 187 23.30 19.80 6.54
C GLY A 187 24.10 20.77 7.41
N ASN A 188 23.39 21.65 8.12
CA ASN A 188 24.01 22.64 8.99
C ASN A 188 24.68 21.98 10.22
N PRO A 189 25.67 22.65 10.81
CA PRO A 189 26.36 22.15 12.01
C PRO A 189 25.43 21.94 13.22
N ASP A 190 24.35 22.73 13.32
CA ASP A 190 23.32 22.59 14.36
C ASP A 190 22.50 21.32 14.27
N GLY A 191 22.55 20.60 13.14
CA GLY A 191 21.80 19.37 12.88
C GLY A 191 20.61 19.53 11.93
N GLY A 192 20.23 20.77 11.57
CA GLY A 192 19.13 21.05 10.66
C GLY A 192 19.55 21.28 9.22
N TRP A 193 18.57 21.69 8.40
CA TRP A 193 18.74 22.15 7.01
C TRP A 193 17.98 23.44 6.77
N GLY A 194 18.55 24.31 5.92
CA GLY A 194 17.84 25.41 5.28
C GLY A 194 17.33 25.06 3.89
N TYR A 195 16.59 25.95 3.25
CA TYR A 195 16.09 25.76 1.89
C TYR A 195 17.23 25.63 0.88
N ARG A 196 18.15 26.61 0.90
CA ARG A 196 19.29 26.68 -0.05
C ARG A 196 20.60 26.72 0.73
N PRO A 197 21.22 25.57 0.96
CA PRO A 197 22.47 25.47 1.68
C PRO A 197 23.56 26.37 1.09
N GLY A 198 24.39 26.93 1.97
CA GLY A 198 25.50 27.83 1.56
C GLY A 198 25.08 29.27 1.21
N THR A 199 23.77 29.58 1.22
CA THR A 199 23.29 30.96 1.04
C THR A 199 23.14 31.68 2.37
N LYS A 200 22.93 33.03 2.31
CA LYS A 200 22.74 33.85 3.52
C LYS A 200 21.48 33.39 4.28
N ALA A 201 21.49 33.60 5.60
CA ALA A 201 20.31 33.43 6.44
C ALA A 201 19.17 34.36 5.98
N GLY A 202 17.93 33.86 6.03
CA GLY A 202 16.71 34.59 5.65
C GLY A 202 15.65 33.64 5.10
N PRO A 203 14.45 34.15 4.78
CA PRO A 203 13.42 33.35 4.13
C PRO A 203 13.94 32.71 2.84
N GLY A 204 13.78 31.38 2.71
CA GLY A 204 14.31 30.62 1.57
C GLY A 204 15.84 30.48 1.52
N GLY A 205 16.58 30.85 2.58
CA GLY A 205 18.04 30.78 2.65
C GLY A 205 18.59 29.53 3.35
N GLY A 206 19.87 29.62 3.77
CA GLY A 206 20.63 28.50 4.29
C GLY A 206 20.44 28.17 5.77
N ALA A 207 19.77 29.04 6.56
CA ALA A 207 19.52 28.77 7.98
C ALA A 207 18.55 27.60 8.18
N SER A 208 18.79 26.81 9.24
CA SER A 208 17.93 25.67 9.57
C SER A 208 16.49 26.11 9.87
N THR A 209 15.54 25.43 9.26
CA THR A 209 14.10 25.61 9.51
C THR A 209 13.47 24.27 9.85
N HIS A 210 12.32 24.29 10.51
CA HIS A 210 11.57 23.05 10.83
C HIS A 210 11.19 22.29 9.56
N ASN A 211 10.66 23.00 8.54
CA ASN A 211 10.26 22.40 7.28
C ASN A 211 11.42 21.69 6.59
N MET A 212 12.54 22.38 6.43
CA MET A 212 13.67 21.84 5.68
C MET A 212 14.42 20.77 6.47
N THR A 213 14.45 20.88 7.80
CA THR A 213 15.07 19.86 8.64
C THR A 213 14.30 18.54 8.53
N MET A 214 12.98 18.56 8.55
CA MET A 214 12.19 17.34 8.36
C MET A 214 12.16 16.89 6.89
N ALA A 215 12.19 17.81 5.93
CA ALA A 215 12.30 17.48 4.51
C ALA A 215 13.64 16.78 4.19
N GLY A 216 14.75 17.36 4.64
CA GLY A 216 16.09 16.80 4.45
C GLY A 216 16.27 15.47 5.18
N GLY A 217 15.82 15.40 6.44
CA GLY A 217 15.87 14.17 7.23
C GLY A 217 15.04 13.03 6.61
N GLY A 218 13.83 13.34 6.14
CA GLY A 218 12.96 12.36 5.48
C GLY A 218 13.51 11.90 4.13
N ALA A 219 14.03 12.83 3.30
CA ALA A 219 14.67 12.48 2.04
C ALA A 219 15.92 11.61 2.25
N LEU A 220 16.74 11.95 3.23
CA LEU A 220 17.93 11.17 3.58
C LEU A 220 17.56 9.79 4.10
N GLY A 221 16.47 9.68 4.89
CA GLY A 221 15.94 8.40 5.35
C GLY A 221 15.46 7.51 4.19
N ILE A 222 14.83 8.09 3.14
CA ILE A 222 14.46 7.36 1.93
C ILE A 222 15.71 6.91 1.15
N CYS A 223 16.70 7.78 0.97
CA CYS A 223 17.96 7.39 0.33
C CYS A 223 18.61 6.22 1.08
N ARG A 224 18.65 6.30 2.41
CA ARG A 224 19.16 5.23 3.28
C ARG A 224 18.38 3.93 3.08
N LEU A 225 17.05 4.02 3.03
CA LEU A 225 16.17 2.88 2.78
C LEU A 225 16.46 2.22 1.42
N MET A 226 16.58 3.01 0.36
CA MET A 226 16.86 2.50 -0.98
C MET A 226 18.26 1.90 -1.09
N LEU A 227 19.27 2.54 -0.51
CA LEU A 227 20.67 2.14 -0.65
C LEU A 227 21.08 1.02 0.31
N HIS A 228 20.45 0.90 1.48
CA HIS A 228 20.88 -0.01 2.54
C HIS A 228 19.76 -0.86 3.16
N GLY A 229 18.50 -0.66 2.74
CA GLY A 229 17.34 -1.36 3.29
C GLY A 229 16.77 -0.73 4.56
N LEU A 230 15.97 -1.47 5.31
CA LEU A 230 15.35 -1.00 6.56
C LEU A 230 16.39 -0.77 7.66
N ARG A 231 16.23 0.34 8.40
CA ARG A 231 17.08 0.68 9.52
C ARG A 231 17.01 -0.34 10.67
N SER A 232 15.80 -0.79 10.98
CA SER A 232 15.54 -1.79 12.01
C SER A 232 14.66 -2.90 11.42
N PRO A 233 15.26 -3.83 10.65
CA PRO A 233 14.48 -4.95 10.12
C PRO A 233 13.92 -5.78 11.28
N PRO A 234 12.74 -6.39 11.13
CA PRO A 234 12.23 -7.35 12.09
C PRO A 234 13.30 -8.42 12.37
N LYS A 235 13.45 -8.79 13.64
CA LYS A 235 14.31 -9.92 13.96
C LYS A 235 13.69 -11.14 13.31
N PRO A 236 14.47 -11.95 12.57
CA PRO A 236 13.94 -13.21 12.05
C PRO A 236 13.42 -14.00 13.24
N ASP A 237 12.17 -14.48 13.13
CA ASP A 237 11.66 -15.43 14.09
C ASP A 237 12.69 -16.54 14.17
N LYS A 238 13.08 -16.92 15.40
CA LYS A 238 13.88 -18.13 15.62
C LYS A 238 12.99 -19.34 15.28
N LYS A 239 12.67 -19.50 14.00
CA LYS A 239 12.14 -20.78 13.49
C LYS A 239 13.20 -21.80 13.87
N LYS A 240 12.80 -22.79 14.65
CA LYS A 240 13.62 -23.99 14.86
C LYS A 240 14.12 -24.40 13.49
N GLU A 241 15.45 -24.44 13.31
CA GLU A 241 16.04 -24.96 12.07
C GLU A 241 15.37 -26.30 11.79
N GLU A 242 14.53 -26.34 10.78
CA GLU A 242 13.89 -27.56 10.33
C GLU A 242 14.98 -28.35 9.61
N VAL A 243 15.64 -29.21 10.38
CA VAL A 243 16.62 -30.15 9.86
C VAL A 243 15.83 -31.21 9.09
N LEU A 244 15.86 -31.11 7.78
CA LEU A 244 15.28 -32.12 6.90
C LEU A 244 15.97 -33.50 7.13
N PRO A 245 15.23 -34.61 6.96
CA PRO A 245 15.82 -35.97 7.07
C PRO A 245 17.05 -36.07 6.15
N GLY A 246 18.18 -36.54 6.69
CA GLY A 246 19.45 -36.67 5.96
C GLY A 246 20.43 -35.50 6.17
N GLY A 247 20.15 -34.55 7.09
CA GLY A 247 21.08 -33.45 7.42
C GLY A 247 21.13 -32.34 6.38
N LEU A 248 20.20 -32.33 5.43
CA LEU A 248 20.06 -31.28 4.42
C LEU A 248 19.44 -30.06 5.07
N ARG A 249 20.08 -28.91 4.93
CA ARG A 249 19.51 -27.61 5.29
C ARG A 249 18.70 -27.10 4.11
N LYS A 250 17.47 -26.66 4.36
CA LYS A 250 16.69 -25.91 3.38
C LYS A 250 17.45 -24.61 3.11
N LEU A 251 18.10 -24.51 1.95
CA LEU A 251 18.66 -23.25 1.49
C LEU A 251 17.47 -22.41 1.06
N ASP A 252 17.16 -21.35 1.81
CA ASP A 252 16.32 -20.28 1.31
C ASP A 252 17.07 -19.62 0.13
N PRO A 253 16.59 -19.75 -1.12
CA PRO A 253 17.32 -19.26 -2.29
C PRO A 253 17.53 -17.75 -2.31
N LEU A 254 16.71 -17.01 -1.55
CA LEU A 254 16.82 -15.58 -1.29
C LEU A 254 16.39 -15.38 0.17
N GLY A 255 17.32 -15.60 1.11
CA GLY A 255 17.03 -15.57 2.53
C GLY A 255 16.18 -14.37 2.95
N GLU A 256 15.31 -14.55 3.94
CA GLU A 256 14.49 -13.49 4.57
C GLU A 256 15.31 -12.24 4.93
N ALA A 257 16.62 -12.38 5.08
CA ALA A 257 17.57 -11.27 5.26
C ALA A 257 17.60 -10.27 4.07
N ASN A 258 17.24 -10.68 2.86
CA ASN A 258 17.32 -9.81 1.67
C ASN A 258 16.01 -9.04 1.42
N GLN A 259 14.89 -9.46 2.00
CA GLN A 259 13.60 -8.77 1.87
C GLN A 259 13.66 -7.33 2.44
N TYR A 260 14.46 -7.11 3.47
CA TYR A 260 14.62 -5.82 4.15
C TYR A 260 15.90 -5.08 3.75
N GLY A 261 16.65 -5.64 2.79
CA GLY A 261 17.91 -5.10 2.30
C GLY A 261 17.77 -3.95 1.32
N SER A 262 18.91 -3.57 0.73
CA SER A 262 18.97 -2.58 -0.35
C SER A 262 18.10 -2.99 -1.55
N VAL A 263 17.43 -2.00 -2.17
CA VAL A 263 16.76 -2.24 -3.48
C VAL A 263 17.76 -2.29 -4.63
N PHE A 264 19.04 -2.04 -4.36
CA PHE A 264 20.16 -2.10 -5.29
C PHE A 264 21.25 -3.05 -4.77
N PRO A 265 21.01 -4.37 -4.74
CA PRO A 265 21.89 -5.33 -4.06
C PRO A 265 23.32 -5.34 -4.57
N ASP A 266 23.53 -5.05 -5.87
CA ASP A 266 24.84 -5.06 -6.52
C ASP A 266 25.58 -3.72 -6.48
N TYR A 267 24.95 -2.68 -5.90
CA TYR A 267 25.53 -1.35 -5.81
C TYR A 267 26.21 -1.14 -4.45
N LYS A 268 27.40 -0.56 -4.48
CA LYS A 268 28.13 -0.17 -3.27
C LYS A 268 28.00 1.33 -3.02
N PRO A 269 27.17 1.77 -2.09
CA PRO A 269 26.97 3.17 -1.76
C PRO A 269 28.26 3.84 -1.23
N GLN A 270 28.43 5.13 -1.53
CA GLN A 270 29.57 5.91 -1.07
C GLN A 270 29.45 6.27 0.42
N VAL A 271 28.22 6.51 0.88
CA VAL A 271 27.96 6.88 2.29
C VAL A 271 27.49 5.64 3.05
N ALA A 272 28.14 5.36 4.19
CA ALA A 272 27.79 4.23 5.04
C ALA A 272 26.41 4.43 5.70
N ALA A 273 25.67 3.33 5.88
CA ALA A 273 24.35 3.32 6.51
C ALA A 273 24.35 4.02 7.88
N SER A 274 25.35 3.74 8.72
CA SER A 274 25.48 4.34 10.06
C SER A 274 25.67 5.87 10.02
N ALA A 275 26.35 6.40 9.01
CA ALA A 275 26.52 7.85 8.85
C ALA A 275 25.19 8.51 8.45
N LEU A 276 24.41 7.88 7.56
CA LEU A 276 23.07 8.33 7.19
C LEU A 276 22.13 8.30 8.39
N ASP A 277 22.13 7.18 9.14
CA ASP A 277 21.33 7.03 10.36
C ASP A 277 21.65 8.11 11.40
N ALA A 278 22.92 8.33 11.67
CA ALA A 278 23.37 9.36 12.61
C ALA A 278 22.96 10.79 12.18
N ARG A 279 22.94 11.04 10.86
CA ARG A 279 22.51 12.35 10.33
C ARG A 279 21.00 12.55 10.45
N VAL A 280 20.19 11.51 10.22
CA VAL A 280 18.74 11.53 10.45
C VAL A 280 18.45 11.74 11.94
N ASP A 281 19.17 11.06 12.85
CA ASP A 281 19.00 11.24 14.31
C ASP A 281 19.31 12.68 14.74
N ARG A 282 20.32 13.31 14.15
CA ARG A 282 20.62 14.73 14.42
C ARG A 282 19.50 15.65 13.95
N ALA A 283 18.81 15.34 12.85
CA ALA A 283 17.64 16.11 12.42
C ALA A 283 16.51 16.03 13.44
N PHE A 284 16.24 14.85 13.98
CA PHE A 284 15.23 14.70 15.04
C PHE A 284 15.66 15.42 16.33
N ALA A 285 16.94 15.32 16.74
CA ALA A 285 17.45 16.03 17.91
C ALA A 285 17.30 17.55 17.73
N TRP A 286 17.62 18.07 16.54
CA TRP A 286 17.40 19.49 16.23
C TRP A 286 15.93 19.87 16.32
N ASN A 287 15.04 19.05 15.74
CA ASN A 287 13.61 19.28 15.77
C ASN A 287 13.07 19.33 17.21
N LEU A 288 13.50 18.40 18.05
CA LEU A 288 13.10 18.35 19.46
C LEU A 288 13.55 19.59 20.24
N THR A 289 14.76 20.05 20.00
CA THR A 289 15.32 21.21 20.66
C THR A 289 14.65 22.52 20.22
N ASN A 290 14.26 22.59 18.96
CA ASN A 290 13.72 23.79 18.33
C ASN A 290 12.19 23.74 18.12
N PHE A 291 11.50 22.70 18.61
CA PHE A 291 10.06 22.59 18.47
C PHE A 291 9.35 23.83 19.03
N GLN A 292 8.51 24.41 18.19
CA GLN A 292 7.69 25.57 18.55
C GLN A 292 6.20 25.23 18.45
N PRO A 293 5.34 25.96 19.18
CA PRO A 293 3.92 25.83 18.98
C PRO A 293 3.54 25.99 17.51
N VAL A 294 2.61 25.17 17.05
CA VAL A 294 2.18 25.03 15.66
C VAL A 294 1.96 26.38 14.94
N SER A 295 1.36 27.34 15.62
CA SER A 295 1.06 28.67 15.06
C SER A 295 2.29 29.54 14.71
N ARG A 296 3.50 29.10 15.12
CA ARG A 296 4.73 29.84 14.89
C ARG A 296 5.70 29.13 13.93
N VAL A 297 5.34 27.95 13.44
CA VAL A 297 6.15 27.22 12.46
C VAL A 297 5.82 27.75 11.07
N GLU A 298 6.81 28.28 10.36
CA GLU A 298 6.66 28.68 8.96
C GLU A 298 6.25 27.49 8.10
N HIS A 299 5.29 27.66 7.20
CA HIS A 299 4.75 26.58 6.36
C HIS A 299 4.37 25.33 7.17
N ASN A 300 3.69 25.53 8.26
CA ASN A 300 3.42 24.51 9.29
C ASN A 300 2.84 23.20 8.74
N LEU A 301 1.93 23.26 7.75
CA LEU A 301 1.32 22.05 7.17
C LEU A 301 2.33 21.25 6.35
N TYR A 302 3.22 21.91 5.64
CA TYR A 302 4.33 21.26 4.95
C TYR A 302 5.31 20.61 5.94
N TYR A 303 5.54 21.24 7.09
CA TYR A 303 6.32 20.66 8.18
C TYR A 303 5.73 19.32 8.67
N TYR A 304 4.43 19.27 8.93
CA TYR A 304 3.78 18.04 9.40
C TYR A 304 3.87 16.91 8.39
N TYR A 305 3.66 17.21 7.12
CA TYR A 305 3.83 16.25 6.04
C TYR A 305 5.27 15.71 5.94
N CYS A 306 6.27 16.58 6.11
CA CYS A 306 7.68 16.16 6.12
C CYS A 306 8.03 15.37 7.39
N LEU A 307 7.49 15.75 8.53
CA LEU A 307 7.68 15.06 9.81
C LEU A 307 7.15 13.63 9.76
N GLU A 308 5.94 13.43 9.22
CA GLU A 308 5.36 12.09 9.05
C GLU A 308 6.30 11.16 8.29
N ARG A 309 6.83 11.65 7.19
CA ARG A 309 7.78 10.89 6.36
C ARG A 309 9.08 10.61 7.09
N ALA A 310 9.69 11.65 7.65
CA ALA A 310 10.94 11.51 8.37
C ALA A 310 10.80 10.50 9.51
N ALA A 311 9.72 10.58 10.28
CA ALA A 311 9.43 9.66 11.36
C ALA A 311 9.23 8.21 10.87
N ALA A 312 8.47 8.01 9.79
CA ALA A 312 8.21 6.68 9.25
C ALA A 312 9.50 6.00 8.73
N VAL A 313 10.30 6.69 7.90
CA VAL A 313 11.55 6.11 7.36
C VAL A 313 12.71 6.11 8.34
N GLY A 314 12.70 7.02 9.32
CA GLY A 314 13.70 7.12 10.37
C GLY A 314 13.46 6.20 11.56
N ASP A 315 12.37 5.42 11.54
CA ASP A 315 11.95 4.52 12.63
C ASP A 315 11.79 5.24 13.98
N LEU A 316 11.21 6.46 13.94
CA LEU A 316 10.96 7.25 15.13
C LEU A 316 9.69 6.75 15.83
N GLY A 317 9.85 6.15 17.02
CA GLY A 317 8.71 5.68 17.81
C GLY A 317 8.16 6.74 18.75
N LYS A 318 9.04 7.40 19.50
CA LYS A 318 8.66 8.35 20.56
C LYS A 318 9.44 9.64 20.48
N ILE A 319 8.79 10.73 20.87
CA ILE A 319 9.41 12.03 21.15
C ILE A 319 9.17 12.37 22.62
N ASN A 320 10.24 12.54 23.42
CA ASN A 320 10.16 12.82 24.86
C ASN A 320 9.28 11.81 25.65
N GLY A 321 9.28 10.54 25.23
CA GLY A 321 8.49 9.51 25.88
C GLY A 321 7.05 9.38 25.38
N GLU A 322 6.57 10.28 24.54
CA GLU A 322 5.22 10.30 23.99
C GLU A 322 5.19 9.87 22.52
N ASP A 323 4.04 9.38 22.05
CA ASP A 323 3.83 9.05 20.64
C ASP A 323 3.89 10.35 19.81
N TRP A 324 4.88 10.45 18.93
CA TRP A 324 5.06 11.63 18.09
C TRP A 324 3.82 11.91 17.23
N PHE A 325 3.16 10.88 16.72
CA PHE A 325 1.99 11.04 15.85
C PHE A 325 0.82 11.69 16.59
N VAL A 326 0.62 11.33 17.86
CA VAL A 326 -0.43 11.90 18.69
C VAL A 326 -0.09 13.33 19.09
N VAL A 327 1.13 13.56 19.60
CA VAL A 327 1.55 14.90 20.09
C VAL A 327 1.51 15.95 18.98
N TYR A 328 2.11 15.64 17.84
CA TYR A 328 2.10 16.58 16.72
C TYR A 328 0.75 16.62 16.01
N GLY A 329 0.01 15.50 15.98
CA GLY A 329 -1.32 15.44 15.43
C GLY A 329 -2.34 16.29 16.18
N ASP A 330 -2.25 16.40 17.51
CA ASP A 330 -3.09 17.31 18.30
C ASP A 330 -2.77 18.78 17.95
N GLY A 331 -1.51 19.09 17.75
CA GLY A 331 -1.11 20.41 17.26
C GLY A 331 -1.65 20.72 15.86
N LEU A 332 -1.59 19.75 14.96
CA LEU A 332 -2.16 19.88 13.62
C LEU A 332 -3.70 20.01 13.68
N LEU A 333 -4.38 19.19 14.48
CA LEU A 333 -5.83 19.24 14.66
C LEU A 333 -6.31 20.63 15.08
N ALA A 334 -5.55 21.33 15.92
CA ALA A 334 -5.88 22.69 16.36
C ALA A 334 -5.90 23.73 15.24
N LEU A 335 -5.36 23.42 14.06
CA LEU A 335 -5.35 24.29 12.87
C LEU A 335 -6.53 24.05 11.96
N GLN A 336 -7.38 23.03 12.21
CA GLN A 336 -8.53 22.75 11.36
C GLN A 336 -9.58 23.83 11.47
N GLY A 337 -9.96 24.40 10.32
CA GLY A 337 -11.05 25.38 10.23
C GLY A 337 -12.43 24.76 10.54
N PRO A 338 -13.42 25.58 10.85
CA PRO A 338 -14.77 25.11 11.13
C PRO A 338 -15.43 24.43 9.92
N ASP A 339 -14.98 24.75 8.71
CA ASP A 339 -15.38 24.13 7.45
C ASP A 339 -14.68 22.77 7.18
N GLY A 340 -13.77 22.37 8.04
CA GLY A 340 -12.98 21.14 7.91
C GLY A 340 -11.67 21.29 7.13
N GLY A 341 -11.43 22.45 6.53
CA GLY A 341 -10.19 22.74 5.79
C GLY A 341 -9.02 23.10 6.69
N PHE A 342 -7.82 23.04 6.12
CA PHE A 342 -6.59 23.52 6.73
C PHE A 342 -5.96 24.56 5.79
N ASN A 343 -5.72 25.75 6.30
CA ASN A 343 -5.20 26.84 5.49
C ASN A 343 -3.68 26.94 5.58
N THR A 344 -3.02 27.19 4.44
CA THR A 344 -1.60 27.48 4.34
C THR A 344 -1.37 28.62 3.36
N PHE A 345 -0.14 29.10 3.21
CA PHE A 345 0.14 30.24 2.31
C PHE A 345 -0.12 29.93 0.83
N THR A 346 -0.07 28.64 0.41
CA THR A 346 -0.43 28.19 -0.94
C THR A 346 -1.92 27.93 -1.10
N GLY A 347 -2.72 28.11 -0.06
CA GLY A 347 -4.17 27.95 -0.08
C GLY A 347 -4.66 26.73 0.70
N ALA A 348 -5.97 26.68 0.89
CA ALA A 348 -6.58 25.68 1.76
C ALA A 348 -6.65 24.29 1.11
N VAL A 349 -6.64 24.17 -0.21
CA VAL A 349 -6.59 22.86 -0.91
C VAL A 349 -5.27 22.16 -0.61
N ASP A 350 -4.15 22.86 -0.76
CA ASP A 350 -2.83 22.32 -0.46
C ASP A 350 -2.68 21.98 1.02
N GLY A 351 -3.08 22.94 1.87
CA GLY A 351 -3.03 22.74 3.31
C GLY A 351 -3.80 21.52 3.77
N THR A 352 -5.02 21.35 3.28
CA THR A 352 -5.86 20.20 3.63
C THR A 352 -5.27 18.91 3.08
N SER A 353 -4.69 18.92 1.88
CA SER A 353 -4.01 17.76 1.30
C SER A 353 -2.82 17.31 2.15
N LEU A 354 -1.97 18.25 2.58
CA LEU A 354 -0.81 17.97 3.43
C LEU A 354 -1.22 17.46 4.81
N ALA A 355 -2.27 18.03 5.41
CA ALA A 355 -2.82 17.57 6.68
C ALA A 355 -3.38 16.14 6.59
N LEU A 356 -4.12 15.82 5.52
CA LEU A 356 -4.62 14.47 5.27
C LEU A 356 -3.47 13.47 5.13
N LEU A 357 -2.40 13.81 4.40
CA LEU A 357 -1.25 12.92 4.23
C LEU A 357 -0.54 12.62 5.57
N TYR A 358 -0.51 13.60 6.50
CA TYR A 358 -0.04 13.37 7.86
C TYR A 358 -0.97 12.41 8.62
N PHE A 359 -2.26 12.76 8.76
CA PHE A 359 -3.21 11.96 9.53
C PHE A 359 -3.34 10.53 9.01
N MET A 360 -3.27 10.33 7.72
CA MET A 360 -3.32 9.01 7.11
C MET A 360 -2.00 8.24 7.20
N ARG A 361 -0.94 8.81 7.79
CA ARG A 361 0.38 8.18 7.87
C ARG A 361 0.79 7.62 6.49
N SER A 362 0.79 8.49 5.51
CA SER A 362 0.87 8.11 4.09
C SER A 362 2.14 7.34 3.74
N THR A 363 3.27 7.66 4.37
CA THR A 363 4.56 6.97 4.20
C THR A 363 4.58 5.63 4.92
N ASP A 364 4.02 5.56 6.12
CA ASP A 364 3.90 4.32 6.88
C ASP A 364 3.04 3.29 6.14
N GLN A 365 1.94 3.72 5.48
CA GLN A 365 1.15 2.84 4.61
C GLN A 365 1.99 2.23 3.47
N ILE A 366 2.90 3.01 2.88
CA ILE A 366 3.80 2.54 1.84
C ILE A 366 4.76 1.47 2.40
N LEU A 367 5.39 1.76 3.53
CA LEU A 367 6.34 0.83 4.18
C LEU A 367 5.65 -0.48 4.59
N LYS A 368 4.44 -0.40 5.13
CA LYS A 368 3.63 -1.58 5.45
C LYS A 368 3.35 -2.43 4.21
N LYS A 369 2.98 -1.80 3.10
CA LYS A 369 2.71 -2.49 1.83
C LYS A 369 3.98 -3.13 1.25
N MET A 370 5.13 -2.41 1.31
CA MET A 370 6.40 -2.91 0.76
C MET A 370 6.96 -4.12 1.51
N TYR A 371 6.87 -4.09 2.84
CA TYR A 371 7.58 -5.03 3.69
C TYR A 371 6.67 -6.04 4.39
N GLY A 372 5.36 -5.99 4.13
CA GLY A 372 4.39 -6.88 4.78
C GLY A 372 4.31 -6.69 6.30
N LEU A 373 4.74 -5.55 6.83
CA LEU A 373 4.86 -5.27 8.26
C LEU A 373 3.53 -4.76 8.86
N GLY A 374 2.38 -5.32 8.44
CA GLY A 374 1.05 -4.81 8.76
C GLY A 374 0.84 -4.46 10.24
N GLN A 375 1.21 -5.33 11.16
CA GLN A 375 1.02 -5.12 12.61
C GLN A 375 2.30 -4.66 13.33
N GLN A 376 3.49 -5.08 12.90
CA GLN A 376 4.74 -4.81 13.60
C GLN A 376 5.17 -3.33 13.54
N LEU A 377 4.87 -2.61 12.45
CA LEU A 377 5.12 -1.16 12.38
C LEU A 377 4.06 -0.36 13.15
N ALA A 378 2.82 -0.86 13.25
CA ALA A 378 1.79 -0.26 14.10
C ALA A 378 2.17 -0.37 15.58
N ASP A 379 2.72 -1.51 15.99
CA ASP A 379 3.16 -1.73 17.37
C ASP A 379 4.42 -0.92 17.74
N ARG A 380 5.25 -0.57 16.77
CA ARG A 380 6.40 0.35 16.97
C ARG A 380 5.98 1.79 17.22
N GLY A 381 4.81 2.21 16.71
CA GLY A 381 4.21 3.52 16.95
C GLY A 381 3.29 3.60 18.17
N ASN A 382 3.03 2.48 18.84
CA ASN A 382 2.28 2.46 20.11
C ASN A 382 3.15 1.99 21.29
N PRO A 383 3.97 2.87 21.84
CA PRO A 383 4.76 2.56 23.02
C PRO A 383 3.97 2.58 24.33
N PHE A 384 2.69 2.95 24.29
CA PHE A 384 1.73 2.81 25.40
C PHE A 384 0.88 1.54 25.28
N GLY A 385 1.28 0.59 24.44
CA GLY A 385 0.87 -0.77 24.65
C GLY A 385 1.31 -1.21 26.03
N ASP A 386 0.59 -0.79 27.10
CA ASP A 386 0.28 -1.80 28.08
C ASP A 386 -0.01 -3.05 27.26
N LYS A 387 0.65 -4.14 27.57
CA LYS A 387 0.22 -5.47 27.16
C LYS A 387 -1.22 -5.67 27.70
N LYS A 388 -2.17 -4.91 27.20
CA LYS A 388 -3.51 -5.41 26.97
C LYS A 388 -3.23 -6.46 25.91
N VAL A 389 -2.99 -7.67 26.38
CA VAL A 389 -3.30 -8.88 25.65
C VAL A 389 -4.54 -8.47 24.86
N LYS A 390 -4.40 -8.34 23.53
CA LYS A 390 -5.55 -8.13 22.66
C LYS A 390 -6.51 -9.19 23.13
N GLU A 391 -7.64 -8.79 23.70
CA GLU A 391 -8.64 -9.80 24.01
C GLU A 391 -8.82 -10.54 22.70
N PRO A 392 -8.60 -11.86 22.66
CA PRO A 392 -8.68 -12.61 21.44
C PRO A 392 -10.02 -12.25 20.82
N THR A 393 -10.03 -11.88 19.55
CA THR A 393 -11.26 -11.65 18.81
C THR A 393 -12.11 -12.90 18.93
N GLU A 394 -13.40 -12.79 18.74
CA GLU A 394 -14.29 -13.96 18.75
C GLU A 394 -13.78 -15.05 17.78
N LEU A 395 -13.24 -14.63 16.65
CA LEU A 395 -12.56 -15.51 15.69
C LEU A 395 -11.25 -16.09 16.27
N ASP A 396 -10.42 -15.33 16.97
CA ASP A 396 -9.20 -15.83 17.60
C ASP A 396 -9.52 -16.88 18.69
N ARG A 397 -10.60 -16.68 19.47
CA ARG A 397 -11.08 -17.64 20.48
C ARG A 397 -11.61 -18.89 19.80
N LEU A 398 -12.44 -18.74 18.78
CA LEU A 398 -13.01 -19.85 18.01
C LEU A 398 -11.91 -20.69 17.34
N ILE A 399 -10.90 -20.03 16.75
CA ILE A 399 -9.78 -20.70 16.11
C ILE A 399 -8.87 -21.37 17.14
N GLN A 400 -8.68 -20.75 18.31
CA GLN A 400 -7.91 -21.34 19.40
C GLN A 400 -8.63 -22.55 20.00
N ASP A 401 -9.93 -22.48 20.14
CA ASP A 401 -10.77 -23.60 20.57
C ASP A 401 -10.71 -24.74 19.54
N ILE A 402 -10.78 -24.43 18.26
CA ILE A 402 -10.64 -25.38 17.15
C ILE A 402 -9.21 -25.97 17.10
N SER A 403 -8.16 -25.16 17.28
CA SER A 403 -6.77 -25.62 17.27
C SER A 403 -6.44 -26.53 18.45
N ASN A 404 -7.20 -26.40 19.54
CA ASN A 404 -7.10 -27.27 20.71
C ASN A 404 -7.94 -28.57 20.57
N MET A 405 -8.79 -28.65 19.54
CA MET A 405 -9.50 -29.88 19.21
C MET A 405 -8.56 -30.83 18.44
N ASP A 406 -8.39 -32.02 18.96
CA ASP A 406 -7.61 -33.08 18.33
C ASP A 406 -8.43 -33.65 17.14
N PHE A 407 -8.21 -33.12 15.95
CA PHE A 407 -8.97 -33.48 14.73
C PHE A 407 -8.78 -34.97 14.34
N ASP A 408 -7.72 -35.62 14.79
CA ASP A 408 -7.49 -37.05 14.55
C ASP A 408 -8.43 -37.93 15.37
N LYS A 409 -9.16 -37.39 16.34
CA LYS A 409 -10.10 -38.09 17.22
C LYS A 409 -11.58 -37.76 16.98
N LEU A 410 -11.88 -36.83 16.07
CA LEU A 410 -13.26 -36.36 15.79
C LEU A 410 -13.67 -36.90 14.41
N ASP A 411 -14.28 -38.06 14.37
CA ASP A 411 -14.93 -38.59 13.14
C ASP A 411 -16.08 -37.70 12.63
N GLU A 412 -16.67 -36.85 13.48
CA GLU A 412 -17.71 -35.89 13.10
C GLU A 412 -17.63 -34.64 14.00
N THR A 413 -17.30 -33.47 13.42
CA THR A 413 -17.51 -32.19 14.10
C THR A 413 -19.00 -31.95 14.25
N PRO A 414 -19.54 -31.63 15.44
CA PRO A 414 -20.94 -31.30 15.61
C PRO A 414 -21.38 -30.21 14.60
N VAL A 415 -22.50 -30.43 13.92
CA VAL A 415 -23.01 -29.54 12.87
C VAL A 415 -23.12 -28.08 13.37
N GLU A 416 -23.52 -27.92 14.64
CA GLU A 416 -23.65 -26.62 15.31
C GLU A 416 -22.33 -25.85 15.37
N VAL A 417 -21.21 -26.53 15.66
CA VAL A 417 -19.88 -25.92 15.73
C VAL A 417 -19.40 -25.53 14.33
N ALA A 418 -19.62 -26.37 13.34
CA ALA A 418 -19.28 -26.05 11.95
C ALA A 418 -20.07 -24.83 11.42
N ASP A 419 -21.37 -24.76 11.71
CA ASP A 419 -22.21 -23.62 11.31
C ASP A 419 -21.86 -22.32 12.06
N GLU A 420 -21.34 -22.40 13.28
CA GLU A 420 -20.84 -21.25 14.03
C GLU A 420 -19.54 -20.72 13.46
N ILE A 421 -18.60 -21.60 13.10
CA ILE A 421 -17.37 -21.21 12.40
C ILE A 421 -17.70 -20.51 11.10
N VAL A 422 -18.58 -21.07 10.28
CA VAL A 422 -19.00 -20.49 9.01
C VAL A 422 -19.60 -19.11 9.23
N ARG A 423 -20.52 -18.96 10.19
CA ARG A 423 -21.13 -17.66 10.53
C ARG A 423 -20.09 -16.64 10.97
N SER A 424 -19.15 -17.03 11.82
CA SER A 424 -18.11 -16.14 12.32
C SER A 424 -17.15 -15.68 11.22
N VAL A 425 -16.75 -16.58 10.31
CA VAL A 425 -15.91 -16.22 9.14
C VAL A 425 -16.66 -15.29 8.19
N LEU A 426 -17.92 -15.60 7.88
CA LEU A 426 -18.74 -14.80 6.96
C LEU A 426 -19.18 -13.45 7.56
N ALA A 427 -19.21 -13.32 8.87
CA ALA A 427 -19.52 -12.06 9.56
C ALA A 427 -18.37 -11.03 9.52
N ILE A 428 -17.18 -11.42 9.04
CA ILE A 428 -16.08 -10.50 8.87
C ILE A 428 -16.32 -9.63 7.63
N ASP A 429 -16.98 -8.50 7.83
CA ASP A 429 -17.31 -7.55 6.73
C ASP A 429 -16.08 -6.85 6.15
N ASP A 430 -15.04 -6.66 6.95
CA ASP A 430 -13.83 -5.94 6.57
C ASP A 430 -12.73 -6.91 6.13
N PRO A 431 -12.35 -6.93 4.84
CA PRO A 431 -11.25 -7.77 4.35
C PRO A 431 -9.91 -7.53 5.05
N GLU A 432 -9.68 -6.31 5.58
CA GLU A 432 -8.44 -6.00 6.30
C GLU A 432 -8.32 -6.78 7.62
N LYS A 433 -9.44 -7.17 8.22
CA LYS A 433 -9.44 -8.05 9.41
C LYS A 433 -9.03 -9.48 9.11
N LEU A 434 -9.07 -9.88 7.85
CA LEU A 434 -8.61 -11.19 7.37
C LEU A 434 -7.10 -11.21 7.11
N VAL A 435 -6.49 -10.04 6.90
CA VAL A 435 -5.04 -9.90 6.70
C VAL A 435 -4.31 -10.24 8.00
N GLY A 436 -3.36 -11.15 7.93
CA GLY A 436 -2.65 -11.69 9.10
C GLY A 436 -3.33 -12.93 9.72
N GLN A 437 -4.47 -13.35 9.18
CA GLN A 437 -5.19 -14.57 9.60
C GLN A 437 -4.97 -15.74 8.62
N GLU A 438 -4.03 -15.60 7.66
CA GLU A 438 -3.83 -16.56 6.57
C GLU A 438 -3.48 -17.96 7.10
N GLN A 439 -2.72 -18.06 8.20
CA GLN A 439 -2.34 -19.34 8.79
C GLN A 439 -3.56 -20.07 9.39
N GLN A 440 -4.41 -19.33 10.09
CA GLN A 440 -5.64 -19.83 10.68
C GLN A 440 -6.62 -20.25 9.58
N LEU A 441 -6.85 -19.41 8.59
CA LEU A 441 -7.71 -19.73 7.45
C LEU A 441 -7.18 -20.94 6.66
N LYS A 442 -5.85 -21.06 6.52
CA LYS A 442 -5.21 -22.23 5.92
C LYS A 442 -5.45 -23.51 6.71
N SER A 443 -5.49 -23.45 8.05
CA SER A 443 -5.85 -24.61 8.87
C SER A 443 -7.31 -25.01 8.67
N LEU A 444 -8.22 -24.04 8.54
CA LEU A 444 -9.64 -24.31 8.26
C LEU A 444 -9.89 -24.94 6.89
N MET A 445 -9.00 -24.75 5.91
CA MET A 445 -9.08 -25.48 4.63
C MET A 445 -8.87 -26.98 4.75
N LYS A 446 -8.34 -27.47 5.87
CA LYS A 446 -8.18 -28.89 6.17
C LYS A 446 -9.31 -29.47 7.03
N HIS A 447 -10.29 -28.65 7.38
CA HIS A 447 -11.41 -29.05 8.23
C HIS A 447 -12.25 -30.17 7.57
N PRO A 448 -12.72 -31.19 8.29
CA PRO A 448 -13.51 -32.27 7.73
C PRO A 448 -14.81 -31.78 7.07
N ASN A 449 -15.46 -30.76 7.62
CA ASN A 449 -16.69 -30.19 7.06
C ASN A 449 -16.43 -29.29 5.86
N ALA A 450 -17.01 -29.61 4.71
CA ALA A 450 -16.83 -28.87 3.45
C ALA A 450 -17.32 -27.40 3.52
N LYS A 451 -18.36 -27.10 4.31
CA LYS A 451 -18.84 -25.72 4.47
C LYS A 451 -17.78 -24.83 5.14
N VAL A 452 -17.06 -25.37 6.14
CA VAL A 452 -15.98 -24.67 6.82
C VAL A 452 -14.82 -24.41 5.85
N ARG A 453 -14.44 -25.41 5.05
CA ARG A 453 -13.40 -25.24 4.01
C ARG A 453 -13.80 -24.21 2.96
N SER A 454 -15.07 -24.23 2.53
CA SER A 454 -15.62 -23.23 1.58
C SER A 454 -15.56 -21.80 2.15
N ALA A 455 -15.97 -21.61 3.41
CA ALA A 455 -15.88 -20.31 4.08
C ALA A 455 -14.43 -19.83 4.23
N ALA A 456 -13.48 -20.73 4.52
CA ALA A 456 -12.06 -20.40 4.60
C ALA A 456 -11.51 -19.95 3.24
N VAL A 457 -11.84 -20.65 2.17
CA VAL A 457 -11.44 -20.29 0.78
C VAL A 457 -12.02 -18.93 0.38
N TRP A 458 -13.30 -18.69 0.68
CA TRP A 458 -13.95 -17.41 0.46
C TRP A 458 -13.23 -16.26 1.19
N ALA A 459 -12.89 -16.46 2.48
CA ALA A 459 -12.18 -15.46 3.28
C ALA A 459 -10.76 -15.19 2.73
N LEU A 460 -10.02 -16.23 2.34
CA LEU A 460 -8.71 -16.10 1.71
C LEU A 460 -8.79 -15.31 0.41
N GLY A 461 -9.81 -15.57 -0.41
CA GLY A 461 -10.05 -14.81 -1.65
C GLY A 461 -10.26 -13.31 -1.39
N ARG A 462 -10.98 -12.96 -0.33
CA ARG A 462 -11.26 -11.56 0.04
C ARG A 462 -10.05 -10.77 0.50
N THR A 463 -8.97 -11.41 0.97
CA THR A 463 -7.72 -10.70 1.32
C THR A 463 -7.11 -9.99 0.12
N GLY A 464 -7.38 -10.46 -1.11
CA GLY A 464 -6.78 -9.94 -2.33
C GLY A 464 -5.28 -10.21 -2.45
N ASP A 465 -4.68 -11.00 -1.55
CA ASP A 465 -3.26 -11.31 -1.59
C ASP A 465 -2.95 -12.33 -2.70
N PHE A 466 -2.18 -11.88 -3.69
CA PHE A 466 -1.75 -12.68 -4.83
C PHE A 466 -0.89 -13.90 -4.42
N LYS A 467 -0.23 -13.85 -3.27
CA LYS A 467 0.57 -14.96 -2.74
C LYS A 467 -0.28 -16.18 -2.34
N LEU A 468 -1.59 -15.99 -2.18
CA LEU A 468 -2.51 -17.06 -1.81
C LEU A 468 -3.01 -17.86 -3.02
N ILE A 469 -2.67 -17.47 -4.25
CA ILE A 469 -3.10 -18.18 -5.46
C ILE A 469 -2.73 -19.67 -5.44
N PRO A 470 -1.52 -20.11 -5.05
CA PRO A 470 -1.20 -21.53 -4.94
C PRO A 470 -2.17 -22.29 -4.03
N LEU A 471 -2.53 -21.70 -2.90
CA LEU A 471 -3.47 -22.28 -1.94
C LEU A 471 -4.89 -22.37 -2.52
N LEU A 472 -5.32 -21.36 -3.28
CA LEU A 472 -6.62 -21.39 -3.96
C LEU A 472 -6.65 -22.42 -5.11
N LEU A 473 -5.52 -22.66 -5.78
CA LEU A 473 -5.40 -23.75 -6.75
C LEU A 473 -5.56 -25.14 -6.07
N GLU A 474 -5.05 -25.30 -4.83
CA GLU A 474 -5.35 -26.50 -4.02
C GLU A 474 -6.86 -26.59 -3.71
N GLY A 475 -7.54 -25.47 -3.46
CA GLY A 475 -9.00 -25.43 -3.28
C GLY A 475 -9.79 -25.94 -4.47
N ILE A 476 -9.30 -25.80 -5.72
CA ILE A 476 -9.92 -26.43 -6.90
C ILE A 476 -9.79 -27.96 -6.85
N ARG A 477 -8.85 -28.52 -6.10
CA ARG A 477 -8.65 -29.96 -5.94
C ARG A 477 -9.47 -30.57 -4.79
N ASP A 478 -10.14 -29.75 -4.01
CA ASP A 478 -10.95 -30.21 -2.88
C ASP A 478 -11.97 -31.28 -3.31
N PRO A 479 -12.26 -32.27 -2.50
CA PRO A 479 -13.28 -33.29 -2.79
C PRO A 479 -14.71 -32.71 -2.85
N SER A 480 -14.95 -31.51 -2.35
CA SER A 480 -16.25 -30.83 -2.43
C SER A 480 -16.32 -29.87 -3.61
N VAL A 481 -17.34 -30.04 -4.45
CA VAL A 481 -17.59 -29.16 -5.59
C VAL A 481 -17.88 -27.71 -5.15
N ASP A 482 -18.49 -27.53 -3.98
CA ASP A 482 -18.80 -26.20 -3.45
C ASP A 482 -17.52 -25.46 -3.09
N VAL A 483 -16.51 -26.14 -2.55
CA VAL A 483 -15.17 -25.57 -2.29
C VAL A 483 -14.45 -25.23 -3.61
N ASN A 484 -14.59 -26.07 -4.63
CA ASN A 484 -14.00 -25.81 -5.96
C ASN A 484 -14.59 -24.53 -6.59
N ILE A 485 -15.91 -24.32 -6.47
CA ILE A 485 -16.59 -23.13 -6.97
C ILE A 485 -16.07 -21.88 -6.26
N GLU A 486 -15.98 -21.91 -4.92
CA GLU A 486 -15.46 -20.80 -4.14
C GLU A 486 -13.99 -20.48 -4.48
N ALA A 487 -13.16 -21.49 -4.68
CA ALA A 487 -11.77 -21.30 -5.09
C ALA A 487 -11.67 -20.60 -6.46
N ILE A 488 -12.50 -20.95 -7.42
CA ILE A 488 -12.55 -20.29 -8.72
C ILE A 488 -13.05 -18.84 -8.58
N GLN A 489 -14.05 -18.58 -7.73
CA GLN A 489 -14.52 -17.23 -7.46
C GLN A 489 -13.41 -16.37 -6.83
N ALA A 490 -12.71 -16.91 -5.83
CA ALA A 490 -11.58 -16.26 -5.19
C ALA A 490 -10.45 -15.94 -6.20
N LEU A 491 -10.11 -16.88 -7.08
CA LEU A 491 -9.13 -16.68 -8.14
C LEU A 491 -9.57 -15.59 -9.14
N ARG A 492 -10.84 -15.55 -9.53
CA ARG A 492 -11.40 -14.49 -10.39
C ARG A 492 -11.26 -13.12 -9.73
N PHE A 493 -11.52 -13.05 -8.44
CA PHE A 493 -11.40 -11.81 -7.68
C PHE A 493 -9.95 -11.33 -7.58
N ILE A 494 -9.03 -12.18 -7.10
CA ILE A 494 -7.61 -11.83 -6.93
C ILE A 494 -6.94 -11.51 -8.27
N SER A 495 -7.23 -12.29 -9.32
CA SER A 495 -6.65 -12.10 -10.65
C SER A 495 -7.24 -10.93 -11.43
N ARG A 496 -8.36 -10.34 -10.95
CA ARG A 496 -9.17 -9.35 -11.66
C ARG A 496 -9.66 -9.84 -13.03
N LYS A 497 -9.94 -11.15 -13.14
CA LYS A 497 -10.53 -11.78 -14.31
C LYS A 497 -11.97 -12.23 -14.00
N PRO A 498 -12.97 -11.34 -14.06
CA PRO A 498 -14.34 -11.65 -13.61
C PRO A 498 -15.00 -12.80 -14.38
N GLN A 499 -14.60 -13.02 -15.63
CA GLN A 499 -15.09 -14.11 -16.47
C GLN A 499 -14.19 -15.37 -16.39
N GLY A 500 -13.09 -15.32 -15.62
CA GLY A 500 -12.09 -16.38 -15.56
C GLY A 500 -11.54 -16.72 -16.94
N PHE A 501 -11.56 -18.00 -17.28
CA PHE A 501 -11.21 -18.54 -18.60
C PHE A 501 -12.43 -19.12 -19.32
N GLY A 502 -13.62 -18.58 -19.02
CA GLY A 502 -14.90 -19.00 -19.59
C GLY A 502 -15.53 -20.21 -18.88
N GLU A 503 -14.97 -20.66 -17.75
CA GLU A 503 -15.60 -21.68 -16.93
C GLU A 503 -16.87 -21.15 -16.27
N THR A 504 -17.92 -22.00 -16.24
CA THR A 504 -19.15 -21.69 -15.50
C THR A 504 -18.95 -21.89 -13.99
N LEU A 505 -19.68 -21.14 -13.17
CA LEU A 505 -19.80 -21.41 -11.72
C LEU A 505 -21.00 -22.32 -11.39
N ALA A 506 -21.69 -22.80 -12.42
CA ALA A 506 -22.76 -23.79 -12.33
C ALA A 506 -22.37 -25.05 -13.10
N PRO A 507 -21.43 -25.89 -12.58
CA PRO A 507 -20.86 -27.02 -13.33
C PRO A 507 -21.88 -28.08 -13.73
N PHE A 508 -23.06 -28.09 -13.11
CA PHE A 508 -24.13 -29.06 -13.37
C PHE A 508 -25.24 -28.56 -14.30
N ALA A 509 -25.21 -27.29 -14.73
CA ALA A 509 -26.33 -26.69 -15.48
C ALA A 509 -26.68 -27.43 -16.77
N SER A 510 -25.74 -28.18 -17.35
CA SER A 510 -25.97 -28.99 -18.58
C SER A 510 -26.14 -30.50 -18.34
N LEU A 511 -26.06 -30.95 -17.07
CA LEU A 511 -25.93 -32.37 -16.73
C LEU A 511 -27.20 -33.03 -16.17
N GLY A 512 -28.23 -32.24 -15.86
CA GLY A 512 -29.49 -32.74 -15.32
C GLY A 512 -30.35 -31.65 -14.70
N THR A 513 -31.53 -32.03 -14.19
CA THR A 513 -32.37 -31.10 -13.43
C THR A 513 -31.78 -30.83 -12.06
N GLU A 514 -32.05 -29.65 -11.48
CA GLU A 514 -31.59 -29.26 -10.16
C GLU A 514 -31.92 -30.30 -9.07
N ALA A 515 -33.12 -30.92 -9.18
CA ALA A 515 -33.54 -31.98 -8.26
C ALA A 515 -32.72 -33.26 -8.41
N GLN A 516 -32.30 -33.63 -9.61
CA GLN A 516 -31.43 -34.80 -9.82
C GLN A 516 -30.01 -34.57 -9.27
N ILE A 517 -29.49 -33.38 -9.46
CA ILE A 517 -28.15 -33.01 -8.91
C ILE A 517 -28.19 -32.91 -7.37
N ALA A 518 -29.28 -32.39 -6.80
CA ALA A 518 -29.45 -32.30 -5.35
C ALA A 518 -29.58 -33.69 -4.69
N ALA A 519 -30.13 -34.67 -5.39
CA ALA A 519 -30.27 -36.04 -4.92
C ALA A 519 -29.01 -36.91 -5.10
N ALA A 520 -28.01 -36.44 -5.87
CA ALA A 520 -26.77 -37.16 -6.12
C ALA A 520 -25.86 -37.15 -4.87
N SER A 521 -25.15 -38.26 -4.64
CA SER A 521 -24.14 -38.32 -3.54
C SER A 521 -22.98 -37.35 -3.81
N PRO A 522 -22.23 -36.96 -2.75
CA PRO A 522 -21.04 -36.12 -2.91
C PRO A 522 -20.03 -36.69 -3.93
N GLU A 523 -19.81 -38.00 -3.92
CA GLU A 523 -18.91 -38.69 -4.85
C GLU A 523 -19.43 -38.61 -6.29
N GLU A 524 -20.73 -38.77 -6.51
CA GLU A 524 -21.33 -38.65 -7.81
C GLU A 524 -21.28 -37.22 -8.34
N ARG A 525 -21.56 -36.23 -7.51
CA ARG A 525 -21.41 -34.81 -7.87
C ARG A 525 -19.95 -34.50 -8.25
N LEU A 526 -18.98 -35.01 -7.47
CA LEU A 526 -17.56 -34.82 -7.78
C LEU A 526 -17.18 -35.45 -9.12
N ARG A 527 -17.65 -36.68 -9.37
CA ARG A 527 -17.42 -37.40 -10.65
C ARG A 527 -17.97 -36.62 -11.83
N LEU A 528 -19.18 -36.09 -11.72
CA LEU A 528 -19.82 -35.30 -12.76
C LEU A 528 -19.10 -33.96 -13.01
N ALA A 529 -18.56 -33.32 -11.96
CA ALA A 529 -17.83 -32.06 -12.05
C ALA A 529 -16.35 -32.23 -12.47
N THR A 530 -15.80 -33.46 -12.49
CA THR A 530 -14.38 -33.70 -12.75
C THR A 530 -13.85 -33.03 -14.03
N PRO A 531 -14.50 -33.15 -15.21
CA PRO A 531 -13.98 -32.52 -16.43
C PRO A 531 -13.92 -30.99 -16.35
N TRP A 532 -14.92 -30.38 -15.71
CA TRP A 532 -14.99 -28.94 -15.47
C TRP A 532 -13.86 -28.49 -14.52
N ARG A 533 -13.67 -29.23 -13.42
CA ARG A 533 -12.66 -28.97 -12.40
C ARG A 533 -11.24 -29.07 -12.98
N GLU A 534 -10.95 -30.12 -13.74
CA GLU A 534 -9.64 -30.34 -14.37
C GLU A 534 -9.31 -29.23 -15.38
N LYS A 535 -10.30 -28.82 -16.18
CA LYS A 535 -10.15 -27.70 -17.10
C LYS A 535 -9.84 -26.41 -16.34
N ALA A 536 -10.61 -26.08 -15.30
CA ALA A 536 -10.39 -24.88 -14.49
C ALA A 536 -9.01 -24.91 -13.85
N LEU A 537 -8.62 -26.02 -13.23
CA LEU A 537 -7.30 -26.17 -12.60
C LEU A 537 -6.17 -25.95 -13.62
N LYS A 538 -6.28 -26.53 -14.80
CA LYS A 538 -5.30 -26.36 -15.89
C LYS A 538 -5.18 -24.91 -16.33
N ASP A 539 -6.30 -24.25 -16.58
CA ASP A 539 -6.32 -22.88 -17.12
C ASP A 539 -5.76 -21.88 -16.09
N TRP A 540 -6.18 -22.02 -14.83
CA TRP A 540 -5.72 -21.17 -13.73
C TRP A 540 -4.25 -21.42 -13.37
N SER A 541 -3.78 -22.66 -13.38
CA SER A 541 -2.38 -23.00 -13.16
C SER A 541 -1.49 -22.45 -14.28
N ASN A 542 -1.88 -22.63 -15.54
CA ASN A 542 -1.12 -22.10 -16.68
C ASN A 542 -1.01 -20.57 -16.62
N TRP A 543 -2.10 -19.90 -16.26
CA TRP A 543 -2.07 -18.44 -16.06
C TRP A 543 -1.12 -18.05 -14.94
N TYR A 544 -1.22 -18.70 -13.77
CA TYR A 544 -0.38 -18.38 -12.63
C TYR A 544 1.10 -18.58 -12.95
N PHE A 545 1.47 -19.68 -13.56
CA PHE A 545 2.84 -19.95 -13.97
C PHE A 545 3.36 -18.99 -15.06
N GLY A 546 2.47 -18.49 -15.90
CA GLY A 546 2.81 -17.45 -16.88
C GLY A 546 3.09 -16.09 -16.23
N VAL A 547 2.36 -15.74 -15.17
CA VAL A 547 2.52 -14.47 -14.45
C VAL A 547 3.68 -14.51 -13.44
N ARG A 548 3.96 -15.69 -12.85
CA ARG A 548 4.97 -15.93 -11.82
C ARG A 548 5.89 -17.11 -12.17
N PRO A 549 6.70 -16.99 -13.25
CA PRO A 549 7.47 -18.13 -13.74
C PRO A 549 8.61 -18.59 -12.81
N PHE A 550 9.04 -17.74 -11.88
CA PHE A 550 10.16 -17.99 -10.98
C PHE A 550 9.76 -18.10 -9.50
N GLU A 551 8.46 -18.13 -9.19
CA GLU A 551 8.01 -18.26 -7.80
C GLU A 551 8.12 -19.73 -7.35
N ASP A 552 8.44 -19.93 -6.07
CA ASP A 552 8.47 -21.27 -5.47
C ASP A 552 7.08 -21.91 -5.61
N ARG A 553 7.03 -23.04 -6.27
CA ARG A 553 5.77 -23.69 -6.66
C ARG A 553 5.24 -24.66 -5.60
N GLY A 554 6.01 -24.89 -4.53
CA GLY A 554 5.60 -25.61 -3.33
C GLY A 554 4.73 -26.84 -3.57
N GLY A 555 5.16 -27.89 -4.24
CA GLY A 555 4.36 -29.08 -4.55
C GLY A 555 3.36 -28.92 -5.72
N LEU A 556 3.18 -27.72 -6.27
CA LEU A 556 2.41 -27.51 -7.51
C LEU A 556 3.14 -28.06 -8.75
N ASP A 557 4.41 -28.43 -8.64
CA ASP A 557 5.15 -29.10 -9.71
C ASP A 557 4.58 -30.47 -10.06
N GLU A 558 3.92 -31.15 -9.13
CA GLU A 558 3.15 -32.37 -9.40
C GLU A 558 1.97 -32.11 -10.35
N LEU A 559 1.46 -30.87 -10.44
CA LEU A 559 0.48 -30.45 -11.40
C LEU A 559 0.99 -30.41 -12.85
N GLN A 560 2.28 -30.15 -13.06
CA GLN A 560 2.89 -30.12 -14.39
C GLN A 560 3.15 -31.54 -14.94
N LEU A 561 3.39 -32.52 -14.05
CA LEU A 561 3.63 -33.91 -14.45
C LEU A 561 2.37 -34.59 -14.99
N ALA A 562 1.18 -34.07 -14.69
CA ALA A 562 -0.09 -34.58 -15.20
C ALA A 562 -0.48 -34.04 -16.60
N VAL A 563 0.30 -33.09 -17.16
CA VAL A 563 0.08 -32.53 -18.50
C VAL A 563 1.28 -32.89 -19.37
N PRO A 564 1.14 -33.79 -20.37
CA PRO A 564 2.24 -34.09 -21.27
C PRO A 564 2.62 -32.82 -22.04
N LEU A 565 3.87 -32.39 -21.91
CA LEU A 565 4.47 -31.37 -22.75
C LEU A 565 4.36 -31.84 -24.20
N ARG A 566 3.46 -31.25 -24.99
CA ARG A 566 3.56 -31.36 -26.45
C ARG A 566 4.81 -30.57 -26.86
N ARG A 567 5.79 -31.32 -27.35
CA ARG A 567 6.95 -30.81 -28.06
C ARG A 567 6.55 -30.07 -29.34
#